data_1ff0d78ecd2a193f613f71d24d7cf63a
#
_entry.id   1ff0d78ecd2a193f613f71d24d7cf63a
#
_cell.length_a   1.000
_cell.length_b   1.000
_cell.length_c   1.000
_cell.angle_alpha   90.00
_cell.angle_beta   90.00
_cell.angle_gamma   90.00
#
_symmetry.space_group_name_H-M   'P 1'
#
loop_
_entity.id
_entity.type
_entity.pdbx_description
1 polymer ?
#
loop_
_entity_poly.entity_id
_entity_poly.type
_entity_poly.pdbx_seq_one_letter_code
_entity_poly.pdbx_strand_id
1 'polypeptide(L)'
;MVVSVRFFILCSFFSFIISSSIAHTSFRPKALVLPLTKDVSSSIPQYITKINQRTPLVPVKLTVDLGGGYLWVNCEDGYTSSTSKPARCGSAQCSLFGLYGCSGDKVCGRSATNTITGLSTYGDIHGDIVSVQSTNGNNPGRVVSVPNFLFICGSNSLQNGLASGVKGIAGLGKTKVSLPSQFSSAFSFKRKFAICLSSSTSTNGVIFFGDGPYNLNMDVSKVLTFTPLITNHVNTVSGFLGEPSVEYFIGVKSIRVSGKKVPLNNTLLSINQNGIGGTKISTVNPYTVLETTIYKAVADAFVKAVGAQTVAPVAPFGTCFATKDIGFSRMGPGVPSIDLVLQNKEVVWNIIGANSMVQLNDVICLGFVDAGSNPSTSKVGFVMGGLHPMTSITIGAHQLENNFLQFDLAASRLGFRSLFLEHTNCANFNFTSSA
;
A
#
# COMPACT_ATOMS: atom_id res chain seq x y z
N MET A 1 -47.03 85.42 -15.56
CA MET A 1 -46.03 84.75 -16.49
C MET A 1 -45.46 83.61 -15.73
N VAL A 2 -46.03 82.43 -15.86
CA VAL A 2 -45.61 81.22 -15.11
C VAL A 2 -45.02 80.24 -16.14
N VAL A 3 -43.71 79.98 -16.01
CA VAL A 3 -43.03 79.03 -16.88
C VAL A 3 -43.10 77.64 -16.24
N SER A 4 -43.77 76.71 -16.89
CA SER A 4 -43.90 75.31 -16.49
C SER A 4 -42.67 74.55 -17.01
N VAL A 5 -41.85 74.03 -16.10
CA VAL A 5 -40.74 73.12 -16.44
C VAL A 5 -41.25 71.68 -16.37
N ARG A 6 -41.38 71.04 -17.53
CA ARG A 6 -41.68 69.58 -17.61
C ARG A 6 -40.39 68.81 -17.45
N PHE A 7 -40.28 68.07 -16.35
CA PHE A 7 -39.25 67.07 -16.11
C PHE A 7 -39.64 65.80 -16.93
N PHE A 8 -38.81 65.45 -17.91
CA PHE A 8 -38.85 64.15 -18.54
C PHE A 8 -38.05 63.14 -17.71
N ILE A 9 -38.75 62.21 -17.05
CA ILE A 9 -38.11 61.06 -16.39
C ILE A 9 -37.90 59.98 -17.48
N LEU A 10 -36.65 59.81 -17.91
CA LEU A 10 -36.25 58.65 -18.71
C LEU A 10 -36.09 57.45 -17.76
N CYS A 11 -37.11 56.55 -17.77
CA CYS A 11 -36.97 55.23 -17.19
C CYS A 11 -36.16 54.34 -18.18
N SER A 12 -34.86 54.24 -17.96
CA SER A 12 -34.03 53.23 -18.60
C SER A 12 -34.30 51.87 -17.97
N PHE A 13 -35.04 51.03 -18.64
CA PHE A 13 -35.15 49.61 -18.32
C PHE A 13 -33.82 48.91 -18.54
N PHE A 14 -33.03 48.73 -17.47
CA PHE A 14 -31.94 47.79 -17.48
C PHE A 14 -32.53 46.38 -17.43
N SER A 15 -32.63 45.74 -18.59
CA SER A 15 -32.91 44.32 -18.67
C SER A 15 -31.67 43.56 -18.14
N PHE A 16 -31.71 43.17 -16.88
CA PHE A 16 -30.75 42.17 -16.34
C PHE A 16 -31.01 40.86 -17.05
N ILE A 17 -30.23 40.53 -18.07
CA ILE A 17 -30.12 39.17 -18.60
C ILE A 17 -29.41 38.36 -17.51
N ILE A 18 -30.19 37.72 -16.66
CA ILE A 18 -29.71 36.69 -15.73
C ILE A 18 -29.34 35.51 -16.64
N SER A 19 -28.08 35.47 -17.10
CA SER A 19 -27.48 34.26 -17.63
C SER A 19 -27.53 33.25 -16.50
N SER A 20 -28.47 32.33 -16.52
CA SER A 20 -28.45 31.14 -15.68
C SER A 20 -27.22 30.37 -16.07
N SER A 21 -26.11 30.65 -15.37
CA SER A 21 -24.95 29.78 -15.38
C SER A 21 -25.45 28.44 -14.87
N ILE A 22 -25.71 27.50 -15.78
CA ILE A 22 -25.86 26.11 -15.41
C ILE A 22 -24.49 25.74 -14.82
N ALA A 23 -24.40 25.79 -13.49
CA ALA A 23 -23.27 25.26 -12.79
C ALA A 23 -23.23 23.77 -13.15
N HIS A 24 -22.40 23.42 -14.12
CA HIS A 24 -22.03 22.02 -14.32
C HIS A 24 -21.46 21.56 -12.97
N THR A 25 -22.29 20.88 -12.19
CA THR A 25 -21.83 20.20 -10.99
C THR A 25 -20.76 19.21 -11.45
N SER A 26 -19.52 19.61 -11.32
CA SER A 26 -18.40 18.73 -11.68
C SER A 26 -18.56 17.45 -10.88
N PHE A 27 -18.65 16.32 -11.57
CA PHE A 27 -18.78 15.01 -10.93
C PHE A 27 -17.62 14.84 -9.95
N ARG A 28 -17.92 14.72 -8.67
CA ARG A 28 -16.92 14.51 -7.62
C ARG A 28 -17.09 13.10 -7.07
N PRO A 29 -16.16 12.18 -7.35
CA PRO A 29 -16.26 10.81 -6.87
C PRO A 29 -16.13 10.76 -5.34
N LYS A 30 -16.86 9.85 -4.71
CA LYS A 30 -16.75 9.57 -3.27
C LYS A 30 -15.66 8.54 -2.98
N ALA A 31 -15.33 7.71 -3.96
CA ALA A 31 -14.28 6.70 -3.90
C ALA A 31 -13.73 6.42 -5.29
N LEU A 32 -12.49 5.89 -5.31
CA LEU A 32 -11.78 5.45 -6.51
C LEU A 32 -11.42 3.99 -6.37
N VAL A 33 -11.15 3.33 -7.50
CA VAL A 33 -10.76 1.92 -7.51
C VAL A 33 -9.65 1.66 -8.52
N LEU A 34 -8.71 0.79 -8.13
CA LEU A 34 -7.65 0.27 -8.99
C LEU A 34 -7.61 -1.26 -8.91
N PRO A 35 -7.38 -1.96 -10.04
CA PRO A 35 -7.09 -3.40 -10.02
C PRO A 35 -5.72 -3.65 -9.40
N LEU A 36 -5.56 -4.82 -8.79
CA LEU A 36 -4.34 -5.26 -8.15
C LEU A 36 -4.01 -6.68 -8.57
N THR A 37 -3.01 -6.85 -9.42
CA THR A 37 -2.62 -8.14 -10.00
C THR A 37 -1.40 -8.71 -9.31
N LYS A 38 -1.41 -9.98 -8.96
CA LYS A 38 -0.20 -10.70 -8.50
C LYS A 38 0.64 -11.07 -9.72
N ASP A 39 1.87 -10.61 -9.76
CA ASP A 39 2.84 -10.89 -10.84
C ASP A 39 4.01 -11.71 -10.29
N VAL A 40 4.36 -12.76 -11.00
CA VAL A 40 5.44 -13.70 -10.66
C VAL A 40 6.52 -13.76 -11.74
N SER A 41 6.56 -12.77 -12.64
CA SER A 41 7.55 -12.70 -13.72
C SER A 41 8.95 -12.33 -13.25
N SER A 42 9.07 -11.78 -12.06
CA SER A 42 10.35 -11.49 -11.40
C SER A 42 10.69 -12.57 -10.37
N SER A 43 11.93 -12.55 -9.85
CA SER A 43 12.39 -13.49 -8.82
C SER A 43 11.58 -13.45 -7.52
N ILE A 44 10.86 -12.34 -7.28
CA ILE A 44 10.03 -12.11 -6.11
C ILE A 44 8.61 -11.76 -6.59
N PRO A 45 7.55 -12.45 -6.11
CA PRO A 45 6.18 -12.07 -6.40
C PRO A 45 5.90 -10.61 -6.03
N GLN A 46 5.28 -9.87 -6.94
CA GLN A 46 4.94 -8.46 -6.75
C GLN A 46 3.45 -8.23 -6.98
N TYR A 47 2.90 -7.22 -6.33
CA TYR A 47 1.53 -6.76 -6.57
C TYR A 47 1.55 -5.48 -7.39
N ILE A 48 0.91 -5.54 -8.57
CA ILE A 48 0.98 -4.51 -9.59
C ILE A 48 -0.39 -3.89 -9.78
N THR A 49 -0.40 -2.56 -9.86
CA THR A 49 -1.57 -1.79 -10.29
C THR A 49 -1.28 -1.06 -11.59
N LYS A 50 -2.31 -0.42 -12.15
CA LYS A 50 -2.22 0.38 -13.36
C LYS A 50 -2.99 1.68 -13.19
N ILE A 51 -2.33 2.80 -13.47
CA ILE A 51 -2.93 4.12 -13.61
C ILE A 51 -2.80 4.59 -15.06
N ASN A 52 -3.60 5.57 -15.48
CA ASN A 52 -3.34 6.29 -16.71
C ASN A 52 -2.69 7.64 -16.36
N GLN A 53 -1.58 7.97 -17.00
CA GLN A 53 -0.80 9.17 -16.73
C GLN A 53 -0.40 9.84 -18.04
N ARG A 54 -0.07 11.12 -18.01
CA ARG A 54 0.42 11.93 -19.16
C ARG A 54 -0.72 12.50 -20.02
N THR A 55 -0.30 13.36 -20.99
CA THR A 55 -1.16 13.82 -22.07
C THR A 55 -0.42 13.65 -23.41
N PRO A 56 -0.93 12.77 -24.33
CA PRO A 56 -2.11 11.92 -24.15
C PRO A 56 -1.95 10.86 -23.08
N LEU A 57 -3.07 10.34 -22.53
CA LEU A 57 -3.07 9.35 -21.46
C LEU A 57 -2.39 8.04 -21.88
N VAL A 58 -1.45 7.60 -21.08
CA VAL A 58 -0.72 6.33 -21.25
C VAL A 58 -0.93 5.46 -20.02
N PRO A 59 -1.27 4.16 -20.18
CA PRO A 59 -1.34 3.23 -19.07
C PRO A 59 0.07 2.94 -18.52
N VAL A 60 0.24 3.09 -17.20
CA VAL A 60 1.51 2.88 -16.49
C VAL A 60 1.32 1.79 -15.46
N LYS A 61 2.09 0.69 -15.57
CA LYS A 61 2.14 -0.37 -14.58
C LYS A 61 3.08 0.02 -13.44
N LEU A 62 2.65 -0.19 -12.20
CA LEU A 62 3.36 0.21 -10.98
C LEU A 62 3.32 -0.90 -9.95
N THR A 63 4.44 -1.20 -9.31
CA THR A 63 4.45 -2.04 -8.11
C THR A 63 3.81 -1.28 -6.96
N VAL A 64 2.92 -1.94 -6.23
CA VAL A 64 2.22 -1.35 -5.08
C VAL A 64 3.04 -1.53 -3.81
N ASP A 65 3.35 -0.41 -3.16
CA ASP A 65 4.14 -0.39 -1.94
C ASP A 65 3.43 0.37 -0.80
N LEU A 66 3.01 -0.36 0.22
CA LEU A 66 2.46 0.23 1.45
C LEU A 66 3.46 1.13 2.18
N GLY A 67 4.76 0.82 2.07
CA GLY A 67 5.84 1.60 2.67
C GLY A 67 6.36 2.73 1.79
N GLY A 68 5.95 2.79 0.52
CA GLY A 68 6.39 3.83 -0.42
C GLY A 68 5.76 5.19 -0.11
N GLY A 69 6.58 6.21 0.09
CA GLY A 69 6.09 7.55 0.47
C GLY A 69 5.47 8.36 -0.67
N TYR A 70 5.65 7.97 -1.93
CA TYR A 70 5.25 8.72 -3.13
C TYR A 70 5.17 7.82 -4.36
N LEU A 71 4.56 8.35 -5.42
CA LEU A 71 4.66 7.80 -6.76
C LEU A 71 6.04 8.15 -7.35
N TRP A 72 6.76 7.18 -7.91
CA TRP A 72 7.81 7.47 -8.86
C TRP A 72 7.60 6.67 -10.15
N VAL A 73 7.99 7.26 -11.26
CA VAL A 73 7.86 6.68 -12.61
C VAL A 73 9.16 6.91 -13.35
N ASN A 74 9.60 5.93 -14.13
CA ASN A 74 10.74 6.12 -15.03
C ASN A 74 10.45 7.19 -16.08
N CYS A 75 11.28 8.24 -16.11
CA CYS A 75 11.18 9.31 -17.08
C CYS A 75 12.29 9.30 -18.14
N GLU A 76 13.32 8.49 -18.00
CA GLU A 76 14.44 8.43 -18.97
C GLU A 76 14.07 7.66 -20.24
N ASP A 77 13.08 6.74 -20.13
CA ASP A 77 12.68 5.88 -21.24
C ASP A 77 11.25 6.22 -21.70
N GLY A 78 11.14 7.02 -22.74
CA GLY A 78 9.89 7.30 -23.46
C GLY A 78 8.83 8.07 -22.65
N TYR A 79 9.22 8.87 -21.65
CA TYR A 79 8.27 9.74 -20.96
C TYR A 79 8.03 11.02 -21.78
N THR A 80 6.90 11.07 -22.47
CA THR A 80 6.45 12.26 -23.22
C THR A 80 5.07 12.67 -22.73
N SER A 81 4.90 13.94 -22.37
CA SER A 81 3.62 14.50 -21.94
C SER A 81 3.58 16.01 -22.14
N SER A 82 2.51 16.51 -22.76
CA SER A 82 2.32 17.95 -22.96
C SER A 82 1.90 18.69 -21.69
N THR A 83 1.50 17.97 -20.64
CA THR A 83 1.03 18.53 -19.36
C THR A 83 2.04 18.38 -18.23
N SER A 84 3.11 17.62 -18.43
CA SER A 84 4.15 17.45 -17.41
C SER A 84 4.87 18.76 -17.13
N LYS A 85 5.01 19.09 -15.84
CA LYS A 85 5.70 20.31 -15.39
C LYS A 85 6.63 19.97 -14.22
N PRO A 86 7.93 20.32 -14.32
CA PRO A 86 8.83 20.21 -13.18
C PRO A 86 8.43 21.16 -12.06
N ALA A 87 8.54 20.71 -10.82
CA ALA A 87 8.27 21.52 -9.65
C ALA A 87 9.47 22.45 -9.38
N ARG A 88 9.20 23.75 -9.22
CA ARG A 88 10.25 24.73 -8.98
C ARG A 88 10.70 24.76 -7.53
N CYS A 89 11.98 24.92 -7.29
CA CYS A 89 12.54 25.12 -5.96
C CYS A 89 11.82 26.22 -5.19
N GLY A 90 11.55 25.96 -3.90
CA GLY A 90 10.82 26.90 -3.05
C GLY A 90 9.30 26.91 -3.27
N SER A 91 8.78 26.12 -4.23
CA SER A 91 7.34 26.03 -4.45
C SER A 91 6.63 25.21 -3.38
N ALA A 92 5.31 25.39 -3.29
CA ALA A 92 4.46 24.59 -2.42
C ALA A 92 4.52 23.09 -2.76
N GLN A 93 4.65 22.75 -4.06
CA GLN A 93 4.80 21.36 -4.52
C GLN A 93 6.05 20.70 -3.93
N CYS A 94 7.19 21.37 -3.95
CA CYS A 94 8.43 20.88 -3.34
C CYS A 94 8.29 20.68 -1.84
N SER A 95 7.69 21.66 -1.15
CA SER A 95 7.50 21.61 0.31
C SER A 95 6.63 20.44 0.78
N LEU A 96 5.74 19.91 -0.09
CA LEU A 96 4.93 18.74 0.23
C LEU A 96 5.76 17.46 0.37
N PHE A 97 6.94 17.39 -0.27
CA PHE A 97 7.84 16.23 -0.17
C PHE A 97 8.70 16.24 1.12
N GLY A 98 8.62 17.27 1.95
CA GLY A 98 9.48 17.41 3.12
C GLY A 98 10.90 17.84 2.73
N LEU A 99 11.90 17.00 3.01
CA LEU A 99 13.26 17.25 2.59
C LEU A 99 13.41 17.03 1.08
N TYR A 100 13.91 18.06 0.38
CA TYR A 100 14.18 18.02 -1.06
C TYR A 100 15.48 18.77 -1.37
N GLY A 101 16.10 18.42 -2.49
CA GLY A 101 17.23 19.15 -3.04
C GLY A 101 16.79 20.06 -4.18
N CYS A 102 17.67 20.99 -4.58
CA CYS A 102 17.47 21.87 -5.73
C CYS A 102 18.61 21.67 -6.74
N SER A 103 18.26 21.45 -7.99
CA SER A 103 19.23 21.42 -9.10
C SER A 103 19.58 22.83 -9.58
N GLY A 104 20.65 22.95 -10.36
CA GLY A 104 21.06 24.22 -11.00
C GLY A 104 19.96 24.87 -11.84
N ASP A 105 19.02 24.10 -12.38
CA ASP A 105 17.87 24.53 -13.18
C ASP A 105 16.70 25.05 -12.34
N LYS A 106 16.90 25.23 -11.04
CA LYS A 106 15.85 25.64 -10.09
C LYS A 106 14.68 24.67 -10.01
N VAL A 107 14.88 23.40 -10.35
CA VAL A 107 13.94 22.30 -10.16
C VAL A 107 14.23 21.61 -8.84
N CYS A 108 13.20 21.27 -8.08
CA CYS A 108 13.39 20.48 -6.89
C CYS A 108 13.30 18.98 -7.19
N GLY A 109 14.05 18.19 -6.44
CA GLY A 109 14.05 16.75 -6.56
C GLY A 109 14.29 16.08 -5.23
N ARG A 110 14.08 14.76 -5.22
CA ARG A 110 14.28 13.91 -4.06
C ARG A 110 14.72 12.52 -4.52
N SER A 111 15.33 11.75 -3.64
CA SER A 111 15.65 10.35 -3.93
C SER A 111 14.39 9.52 -4.15
N ALA A 112 14.27 8.91 -5.32
CA ALA A 112 13.35 7.81 -5.60
C ALA A 112 14.01 6.49 -5.19
N THR A 113 13.26 5.62 -4.54
CA THR A 113 13.76 4.33 -4.06
C THR A 113 12.95 3.19 -4.66
N ASN A 114 13.64 2.22 -5.23
CA ASN A 114 13.08 0.90 -5.51
C ASN A 114 13.14 0.07 -4.24
N THR A 115 12.01 -0.11 -3.58
CA THR A 115 11.91 -0.82 -2.30
C THR A 115 12.09 -2.34 -2.42
N ILE A 116 12.07 -2.90 -3.64
CA ILE A 116 12.39 -4.31 -3.90
C ILE A 116 13.90 -4.57 -3.79
N THR A 117 14.70 -3.67 -4.39
CA THR A 117 16.18 -3.82 -4.43
C THR A 117 16.91 -2.95 -3.42
N GLY A 118 16.22 -1.95 -2.85
CA GLY A 118 16.82 -0.94 -1.98
C GLY A 118 17.62 0.14 -2.73
N LEU A 119 17.70 0.07 -4.07
CA LEU A 119 18.40 1.09 -4.88
C LEU A 119 17.66 2.41 -4.80
N SER A 120 18.41 3.49 -4.60
CA SER A 120 17.89 4.86 -4.61
C SER A 120 18.67 5.71 -5.59
N THR A 121 17.96 6.54 -6.36
CA THR A 121 18.55 7.56 -7.25
C THR A 121 17.85 8.89 -7.02
N TYR A 122 18.58 9.98 -7.20
CA TYR A 122 17.97 11.30 -7.19
C TYR A 122 17.13 11.49 -8.45
N GLY A 123 15.94 12.09 -8.31
CA GLY A 123 15.05 12.39 -9.42
C GLY A 123 14.27 13.68 -9.19
N ASP A 124 13.95 14.36 -10.27
CA ASP A 124 13.19 15.60 -10.24
C ASP A 124 11.73 15.34 -9.89
N ILE A 125 11.14 16.28 -9.16
CA ILE A 125 9.72 16.27 -8.83
C ILE A 125 8.94 16.89 -9.97
N HIS A 126 7.97 16.16 -10.50
CA HIS A 126 7.08 16.60 -11.56
C HIS A 126 5.62 16.56 -11.12
N GLY A 127 4.79 17.38 -11.75
CA GLY A 127 3.34 17.28 -11.72
C GLY A 127 2.82 16.95 -13.11
N ASP A 128 1.89 15.98 -13.21
CA ASP A 128 1.23 15.63 -14.47
C ASP A 128 -0.20 15.13 -14.21
N ILE A 129 -0.96 14.89 -15.28
CA ILE A 129 -2.31 14.33 -15.17
C ILE A 129 -2.21 12.84 -14.80
N VAL A 130 -2.99 12.45 -13.80
CA VAL A 130 -3.26 11.04 -13.46
C VAL A 130 -4.76 10.80 -13.50
N SER A 131 -5.16 9.75 -14.23
CA SER A 131 -6.55 9.35 -14.40
C SER A 131 -6.78 7.94 -13.87
N VAL A 132 -7.87 7.77 -13.11
CA VAL A 132 -8.28 6.53 -12.47
C VAL A 132 -9.81 6.38 -12.53
N GLN A 133 -10.32 5.19 -12.26
CA GLN A 133 -11.76 4.97 -12.20
C GLN A 133 -12.34 5.35 -10.84
N SER A 134 -13.48 6.04 -10.86
CA SER A 134 -14.33 6.16 -9.67
C SER A 134 -15.01 4.83 -9.35
N THR A 135 -15.65 4.75 -8.18
CA THR A 135 -16.50 3.60 -7.83
C THR A 135 -17.60 4.02 -6.86
N ASN A 136 -18.70 3.28 -6.91
CA ASN A 136 -19.74 3.29 -5.87
C ASN A 136 -19.55 2.18 -4.83
N GLY A 137 -18.42 1.43 -4.92
CA GLY A 137 -18.09 0.29 -4.07
C GLY A 137 -18.51 -1.07 -4.63
N ASN A 138 -19.35 -1.13 -5.67
CA ASN A 138 -19.77 -2.36 -6.33
C ASN A 138 -18.97 -2.61 -7.62
N ASN A 139 -18.83 -1.58 -8.43
CA ASN A 139 -18.25 -1.63 -9.77
C ASN A 139 -17.40 -0.39 -10.05
N PRO A 140 -16.49 -0.44 -11.03
CA PRO A 140 -15.84 0.74 -11.57
C PRO A 140 -16.87 1.69 -12.20
N GLY A 141 -16.69 2.98 -11.97
CA GLY A 141 -17.49 4.05 -12.55
C GLY A 141 -16.70 4.87 -13.58
N ARG A 142 -17.06 6.14 -13.70
CA ARG A 142 -16.45 7.07 -14.65
C ARG A 142 -14.97 7.24 -14.36
N VAL A 143 -14.16 7.40 -15.41
CA VAL A 143 -12.78 7.86 -15.30
C VAL A 143 -12.77 9.31 -14.81
N VAL A 144 -11.96 9.58 -13.81
CA VAL A 144 -11.70 10.91 -13.26
C VAL A 144 -10.23 11.22 -13.28
N SER A 145 -9.89 12.50 -13.44
CA SER A 145 -8.50 12.93 -13.60
C SER A 145 -8.12 13.90 -12.48
N VAL A 146 -6.91 13.74 -11.98
CA VAL A 146 -6.24 14.68 -11.08
C VAL A 146 -5.21 15.43 -11.92
N PRO A 147 -5.41 16.72 -12.18
CA PRO A 147 -4.37 17.54 -12.81
C PRO A 147 -3.25 17.79 -11.81
N ASN A 148 -2.02 17.87 -12.30
CA ASN A 148 -0.84 18.16 -11.47
C ASN A 148 -0.64 17.18 -10.30
N PHE A 149 -0.82 15.87 -10.55
CA PHE A 149 -0.49 14.82 -9.60
C PHE A 149 1.04 14.73 -9.48
N LEU A 150 1.55 14.87 -8.25
CA LEU A 150 2.99 14.95 -7.99
C LEU A 150 3.64 13.57 -7.95
N PHE A 151 4.79 13.45 -8.58
CA PHE A 151 5.58 12.23 -8.60
C PHE A 151 7.07 12.56 -8.78
N ILE A 152 7.95 11.56 -8.59
CA ILE A 152 9.37 11.69 -8.85
C ILE A 152 9.71 11.00 -10.17
N CYS A 153 10.47 11.69 -11.02
CA CYS A 153 11.07 11.12 -12.23
C CYS A 153 12.23 10.21 -11.83
N GLY A 154 12.01 8.90 -11.90
CA GLY A 154 13.04 7.89 -11.62
C GLY A 154 13.90 7.58 -12.83
N SER A 155 15.12 7.07 -12.58
CA SER A 155 16.04 6.60 -13.63
C SER A 155 15.73 5.17 -14.08
N ASN A 156 16.29 4.76 -15.22
CA ASN A 156 16.20 3.39 -15.75
C ASN A 156 16.71 2.34 -14.74
N SER A 157 17.76 2.65 -14.00
CA SER A 157 18.35 1.73 -13.04
C SER A 157 17.39 1.31 -11.92
N LEU A 158 16.41 2.16 -11.58
CA LEU A 158 15.37 1.86 -10.59
C LEU A 158 14.37 0.78 -11.06
N GLN A 159 14.35 0.41 -12.34
CA GLN A 159 13.48 -0.66 -12.82
C GLN A 159 14.03 -2.07 -12.54
N ASN A 160 15.30 -2.20 -12.16
CA ASN A 160 15.92 -3.49 -11.87
C ASN A 160 15.17 -4.21 -10.74
N GLY A 161 14.83 -5.49 -10.96
CA GLY A 161 14.09 -6.31 -9.99
C GLY A 161 12.58 -6.05 -9.94
N LEU A 162 12.06 -5.05 -10.67
CA LEU A 162 10.61 -4.91 -10.86
C LEU A 162 10.09 -5.96 -11.86
N ALA A 163 8.82 -6.29 -11.75
CA ALA A 163 8.16 -7.22 -12.65
C ALA A 163 8.11 -6.67 -14.09
N SER A 164 7.88 -7.55 -15.05
CA SER A 164 7.94 -7.22 -16.49
C SER A 164 6.99 -6.08 -16.87
N GLY A 165 7.55 -5.05 -17.50
CA GLY A 165 6.82 -3.88 -17.97
C GLY A 165 6.38 -2.89 -16.89
N VAL A 166 6.80 -3.10 -15.64
CA VAL A 166 6.58 -2.13 -14.55
C VAL A 166 7.53 -0.95 -14.74
N LYS A 167 6.98 0.27 -14.62
CA LYS A 167 7.70 1.53 -14.86
C LYS A 167 7.93 2.36 -13.60
N GLY A 168 7.57 1.85 -12.42
CA GLY A 168 7.74 2.57 -11.17
C GLY A 168 7.01 1.95 -9.98
N ILE A 169 6.88 2.73 -8.92
CA ILE A 169 6.23 2.30 -7.67
C ILE A 169 5.10 3.25 -7.29
N ALA A 170 3.94 2.66 -6.99
CA ALA A 170 2.78 3.34 -6.43
C ALA A 170 2.89 3.34 -4.91
N GLY A 171 3.40 4.42 -4.32
CA GLY A 171 3.53 4.55 -2.88
C GLY A 171 2.21 4.87 -2.18
N LEU A 172 1.85 4.03 -1.21
CA LEU A 172 0.64 4.17 -0.39
C LEU A 172 0.92 4.64 1.04
N GLY A 173 2.16 4.98 1.37
CA GLY A 173 2.61 5.35 2.72
C GLY A 173 2.00 6.65 3.27
N LYS A 174 2.35 6.98 4.51
CA LYS A 174 1.74 8.08 5.30
C LYS A 174 2.21 9.50 4.94
N THR A 175 2.67 9.75 3.73
CA THR A 175 3.11 11.10 3.31
C THR A 175 1.96 11.95 2.77
N LYS A 176 2.22 13.25 2.58
CA LYS A 176 1.29 14.17 1.91
C LYS A 176 1.20 13.96 0.40
N VAL A 177 2.20 13.30 -0.20
CA VAL A 177 2.34 13.08 -1.65
C VAL A 177 2.17 11.62 -2.08
N SER A 178 1.77 10.74 -1.15
CA SER A 178 1.37 9.37 -1.49
C SER A 178 0.04 9.36 -2.25
N LEU A 179 -0.23 8.26 -2.98
CA LEU A 179 -1.47 8.13 -3.74
C LEU A 179 -2.74 8.41 -2.90
N PRO A 180 -2.90 7.80 -1.69
CA PRO A 180 -4.09 8.05 -0.87
C PRO A 180 -4.26 9.52 -0.50
N SER A 181 -3.16 10.21 -0.20
CA SER A 181 -3.19 11.62 0.21
C SER A 181 -3.54 12.54 -0.94
N GLN A 182 -2.95 12.35 -2.12
CA GLN A 182 -3.21 13.18 -3.29
C GLN A 182 -4.64 12.96 -3.83
N PHE A 183 -5.13 11.73 -3.90
CA PHE A 183 -6.53 11.46 -4.29
C PHE A 183 -7.52 12.03 -3.29
N SER A 184 -7.26 11.85 -1.99
CA SER A 184 -8.09 12.44 -0.94
C SER A 184 -8.18 13.97 -1.06
N SER A 185 -7.05 14.63 -1.29
CA SER A 185 -6.98 16.08 -1.49
C SER A 185 -7.73 16.53 -2.75
N ALA A 186 -7.52 15.84 -3.88
CA ALA A 186 -8.11 16.21 -5.16
C ALA A 186 -9.65 16.10 -5.17
N PHE A 187 -10.19 15.07 -4.53
CA PHE A 187 -11.63 14.78 -4.54
C PHE A 187 -12.34 15.08 -3.23
N SER A 188 -11.62 15.55 -2.21
CA SER A 188 -12.17 15.93 -0.89
C SER A 188 -12.90 14.81 -0.15
N PHE A 189 -12.44 13.56 -0.31
CA PHE A 189 -12.89 12.47 0.54
C PHE A 189 -11.90 12.23 1.69
N LYS A 190 -12.31 11.46 2.70
CA LYS A 190 -11.46 11.16 3.85
C LYS A 190 -10.18 10.43 3.40
N ARG A 191 -9.05 10.76 4.02
CA ARG A 191 -7.78 10.07 3.78
C ARG A 191 -7.84 8.65 4.33
N LYS A 192 -8.42 7.77 3.54
CA LYS A 192 -8.67 6.37 3.80
C LYS A 192 -8.51 5.58 2.52
N PHE A 193 -7.93 4.40 2.60
CA PHE A 193 -7.88 3.46 1.49
C PHE A 193 -7.98 2.03 2.01
N ALA A 194 -8.30 1.10 1.13
CA ALA A 194 -8.30 -0.31 1.46
C ALA A 194 -7.62 -1.12 0.36
N ILE A 195 -6.95 -2.20 0.75
CA ILE A 195 -6.33 -3.16 -0.18
C ILE A 195 -6.86 -4.56 0.11
N CYS A 196 -6.97 -5.34 -0.96
CA CYS A 196 -7.32 -6.75 -0.90
C CYS A 196 -6.48 -7.49 -1.96
N LEU A 197 -5.48 -8.25 -1.51
CA LEU A 197 -4.55 -8.97 -2.39
C LEU A 197 -5.16 -10.30 -2.81
N SER A 198 -5.31 -10.52 -4.13
CA SER A 198 -5.67 -11.86 -4.64
C SER A 198 -4.48 -12.82 -4.48
N SER A 199 -4.73 -14.05 -4.06
CA SER A 199 -3.73 -15.13 -4.06
C SER A 199 -3.44 -15.68 -5.46
N SER A 200 -4.34 -15.43 -6.43
CA SER A 200 -4.24 -15.90 -7.81
C SER A 200 -3.51 -14.90 -8.71
N THR A 201 -2.75 -15.42 -9.67
CA THR A 201 -2.13 -14.64 -10.75
C THR A 201 -3.09 -14.36 -11.91
N SER A 202 -4.22 -15.07 -11.97
CA SER A 202 -5.22 -14.95 -13.05
C SER A 202 -6.40 -14.04 -12.69
N THR A 203 -6.54 -13.62 -11.43
CA THR A 203 -7.63 -12.79 -10.97
C THR A 203 -7.11 -11.57 -10.23
N ASN A 204 -7.80 -10.45 -10.41
CA ASN A 204 -7.41 -9.20 -9.76
C ASN A 204 -7.91 -9.15 -8.31
N GLY A 205 -7.05 -8.71 -7.41
CA GLY A 205 -7.46 -8.06 -6.17
C GLY A 205 -7.86 -6.60 -6.43
N VAL A 206 -7.99 -5.81 -5.39
CA VAL A 206 -8.52 -4.45 -5.48
C VAL A 206 -7.86 -3.48 -4.51
N ILE A 207 -7.69 -2.23 -4.95
CA ILE A 207 -7.38 -1.08 -4.10
C ILE A 207 -8.55 -0.10 -4.19
N PHE A 208 -9.11 0.29 -3.05
CA PHE A 208 -10.08 1.38 -2.93
C PHE A 208 -9.45 2.60 -2.29
N PHE A 209 -9.79 3.80 -2.76
CA PHE A 209 -9.47 5.07 -2.10
C PHE A 209 -10.78 5.76 -1.73
N GLY A 210 -10.89 6.24 -0.49
CA GLY A 210 -12.11 6.82 0.07
C GLY A 210 -12.89 5.86 0.97
N ASP A 211 -14.09 6.26 1.37
CA ASP A 211 -14.99 5.45 2.21
C ASP A 211 -15.70 4.36 1.39
N GLY A 212 -16.07 3.27 2.08
CA GLY A 212 -16.93 2.24 1.50
C GLY A 212 -18.30 2.75 1.04
N PRO A 213 -19.20 1.85 0.58
CA PRO A 213 -19.13 0.38 0.76
C PRO A 213 -17.99 -0.27 -0.03
N TYR A 214 -17.53 -1.44 0.43
CA TYR A 214 -16.53 -2.26 -0.25
C TYR A 214 -17.13 -3.64 -0.53
N ASN A 215 -17.78 -3.77 -1.68
CA ASN A 215 -18.53 -4.97 -1.98
C ASN A 215 -17.68 -6.03 -2.68
N LEU A 216 -17.48 -7.15 -1.99
CA LEU A 216 -16.83 -8.36 -2.46
C LEU A 216 -17.80 -9.54 -2.23
N ASN A 217 -18.97 -9.53 -2.90
CA ASN A 217 -20.17 -10.31 -2.64
C ASN A 217 -20.91 -9.91 -1.34
N MET A 218 -20.28 -9.16 -0.48
CA MET A 218 -20.83 -8.52 0.71
C MET A 218 -20.11 -7.20 0.97
N ASP A 219 -20.72 -6.30 1.71
CA ASP A 219 -20.06 -5.07 2.16
C ASP A 219 -19.11 -5.38 3.32
N VAL A 220 -17.82 -5.54 3.02
CA VAL A 220 -16.78 -5.89 3.99
C VAL A 220 -16.60 -4.80 5.06
N SER A 221 -16.98 -3.54 4.77
CA SER A 221 -16.85 -2.46 5.75
C SER A 221 -17.61 -2.71 7.05
N LYS A 222 -18.64 -3.56 7.00
CA LYS A 222 -19.53 -3.88 8.15
C LYS A 222 -18.97 -4.93 9.11
N VAL A 223 -17.94 -5.68 8.69
CA VAL A 223 -17.38 -6.81 9.46
C VAL A 223 -15.92 -6.60 9.87
N LEU A 224 -15.38 -5.40 9.65
CA LEU A 224 -13.99 -5.09 9.99
C LEU A 224 -13.75 -5.08 11.50
N THR A 225 -12.67 -5.71 11.90
CA THR A 225 -12.08 -5.56 13.22
C THR A 225 -10.98 -4.49 13.17
N PHE A 226 -10.89 -3.65 14.20
CA PHE A 226 -9.96 -2.50 14.19
C PHE A 226 -8.85 -2.63 15.21
N THR A 227 -7.66 -2.16 14.84
CA THR A 227 -6.52 -1.95 15.74
C THR A 227 -5.87 -0.58 15.46
N PRO A 228 -5.31 0.10 16.46
CA PRO A 228 -4.59 1.36 16.23
C PRO A 228 -3.38 1.17 15.30
N LEU A 229 -3.12 2.17 14.45
CA LEU A 229 -1.84 2.32 13.76
C LEU A 229 -0.86 3.04 14.69
N ILE A 230 0.36 2.51 14.74
CA ILE A 230 1.46 3.06 15.55
C ILE A 230 2.39 3.86 14.63
N THR A 231 2.95 4.94 15.13
CA THR A 231 3.98 5.70 14.44
C THR A 231 5.36 5.29 14.97
N ASN A 232 6.24 4.89 14.06
CA ASN A 232 7.68 4.83 14.37
C ASN A 232 8.26 6.22 14.07
N HIS A 233 8.80 6.88 15.08
CA HIS A 233 9.36 8.23 14.96
C HIS A 233 10.71 8.26 14.26
N VAL A 234 11.30 7.10 14.01
CA VAL A 234 12.55 6.94 13.25
C VAL A 234 12.22 6.38 11.88
N ASN A 235 12.82 6.96 10.85
CA ASN A 235 12.62 6.49 9.49
C ASN A 235 13.19 5.08 9.30
N THR A 236 12.38 4.20 8.70
CA THR A 236 12.71 2.80 8.47
C THR A 236 12.95 2.46 6.98
N VAL A 237 12.82 3.43 6.08
CA VAL A 237 12.85 3.19 4.62
C VAL A 237 13.92 4.01 3.90
N SER A 238 14.16 5.26 4.28
CA SER A 238 15.07 6.16 3.57
C SER A 238 16.19 6.68 4.46
N GLY A 239 17.36 6.93 3.88
CA GLY A 239 18.55 7.44 4.57
C GLY A 239 18.44 8.87 5.10
N PHE A 240 17.25 9.44 5.23
CA PHE A 240 17.04 10.77 5.83
C PHE A 240 16.81 10.63 7.33
N LEU A 241 17.82 10.96 8.10
CA LEU A 241 17.71 11.08 9.56
C LEU A 241 16.71 12.17 9.94
N GLY A 242 15.85 11.90 10.91
CA GLY A 242 14.96 12.89 11.50
C GLY A 242 13.52 12.90 10.98
N GLU A 243 13.17 12.13 9.94
CA GLU A 243 11.78 11.96 9.52
C GLU A 243 11.14 10.73 10.18
N PRO A 244 9.86 10.78 10.58
CA PRO A 244 9.12 9.59 11.01
C PRO A 244 8.97 8.58 9.86
N SER A 245 8.85 7.30 10.21
CA SER A 245 8.56 6.27 9.22
C SER A 245 7.20 6.48 8.55
N VAL A 246 7.20 6.35 7.24
CA VAL A 246 5.99 6.43 6.41
C VAL A 246 5.23 5.11 6.32
N GLU A 247 5.80 4.03 6.85
CA GLU A 247 5.24 2.68 6.87
C GLU A 247 4.13 2.51 7.92
N TYR A 248 3.38 1.43 7.82
CA TYR A 248 2.25 1.11 8.70
C TYR A 248 2.65 0.10 9.76
N PHE A 249 2.68 0.53 11.01
CA PHE A 249 2.96 -0.29 12.18
C PHE A 249 1.69 -0.58 12.97
N ILE A 250 1.61 -1.79 13.53
CA ILE A 250 0.56 -2.24 14.45
C ILE A 250 1.18 -2.78 15.72
N GLY A 251 0.42 -2.78 16.82
CA GLY A 251 0.87 -3.35 18.09
C GLY A 251 0.56 -4.84 18.18
N VAL A 252 1.60 -5.68 18.21
CA VAL A 252 1.49 -7.10 18.56
C VAL A 252 1.96 -7.29 19.99
N LYS A 253 1.15 -7.93 20.84
CA LYS A 253 1.44 -8.19 22.25
C LYS A 253 1.97 -9.58 22.51
N SER A 254 1.57 -10.54 21.70
CA SER A 254 2.08 -11.91 21.72
C SER A 254 1.71 -12.65 20.46
N ILE A 255 2.41 -13.74 20.20
CA ILE A 255 2.10 -14.70 19.14
C ILE A 255 1.62 -15.99 19.81
N ARG A 256 0.59 -16.62 19.23
CA ARG A 256 0.13 -17.95 19.63
C ARG A 256 0.21 -18.91 18.45
N VAL A 257 0.49 -20.16 18.72
CA VAL A 257 0.41 -21.25 17.74
C VAL A 257 -0.54 -22.28 18.30
N SER A 258 -1.57 -22.63 17.55
CA SER A 258 -2.66 -23.52 18.03
C SER A 258 -3.25 -23.05 19.37
N GLY A 259 -3.48 -21.74 19.52
CA GLY A 259 -3.99 -21.10 20.75
C GLY A 259 -2.98 -20.98 21.89
N LYS A 260 -1.82 -21.66 21.83
CA LYS A 260 -0.79 -21.62 22.89
C LYS A 260 0.17 -20.45 22.67
N LYS A 261 0.40 -19.66 23.73
CA LYS A 261 1.33 -18.52 23.67
C LYS A 261 2.77 -19.01 23.44
N VAL A 262 3.43 -18.43 22.44
CA VAL A 262 4.86 -18.64 22.18
C VAL A 262 5.66 -17.77 23.15
N PRO A 263 6.66 -18.34 23.87
CA PRO A 263 7.53 -17.56 24.75
C PRO A 263 8.46 -16.69 23.92
N LEU A 264 8.30 -15.37 24.01
CA LEU A 264 9.07 -14.39 23.23
C LEU A 264 9.62 -13.31 24.16
N ASN A 265 10.73 -12.70 23.76
CA ASN A 265 11.19 -11.46 24.36
C ASN A 265 10.24 -10.32 23.95
N ASN A 266 9.42 -9.86 24.87
CA ASN A 266 8.39 -8.84 24.61
C ASN A 266 8.97 -7.47 24.20
N THR A 267 10.24 -7.18 24.49
CA THR A 267 10.89 -5.94 24.07
C THR A 267 11.00 -5.82 22.54
N LEU A 268 11.13 -6.96 21.84
CA LEU A 268 11.16 -7.02 20.38
C LEU A 268 9.80 -6.70 19.74
N LEU A 269 8.71 -6.90 20.47
CA LEU A 269 7.36 -6.63 19.97
C LEU A 269 6.97 -5.16 20.04
N SER A 270 7.78 -4.33 20.69
CA SER A 270 7.58 -2.88 20.83
C SER A 270 8.67 -2.12 20.10
N ILE A 271 8.33 -0.94 19.57
CA ILE A 271 9.30 -0.03 18.96
C ILE A 271 10.00 0.72 20.09
N ASN A 272 11.32 0.65 20.13
CA ASN A 272 12.13 1.39 21.11
C ASN A 272 12.43 2.83 20.64
N GLN A 273 13.16 3.59 21.46
CA GLN A 273 13.53 4.98 21.15
C GLN A 273 14.38 5.13 19.88
N ASN A 274 15.12 4.09 19.50
CA ASN A 274 15.95 4.06 18.29
C ASN A 274 15.15 3.58 17.05
N GLY A 275 13.84 3.39 17.17
CA GLY A 275 13.02 2.90 16.09
C GLY A 275 13.10 1.41 15.81
N ILE A 276 13.82 0.65 16.65
CA ILE A 276 14.02 -0.80 16.50
C ILE A 276 12.88 -1.58 17.14
N GLY A 277 12.50 -2.69 16.53
CA GLY A 277 11.44 -3.56 17.03
C GLY A 277 10.08 -3.31 16.39
N GLY A 278 9.04 -3.85 17.02
CA GLY A 278 7.65 -3.70 16.58
C GLY A 278 7.26 -4.55 15.36
N THR A 279 6.07 -4.26 14.85
CA THR A 279 5.47 -5.01 13.73
C THR A 279 4.98 -4.05 12.67
N LYS A 280 5.41 -4.22 11.41
CA LYS A 280 4.93 -3.47 10.24
C LYS A 280 4.28 -4.38 9.20
N ILE A 281 3.53 -3.77 8.29
CA ILE A 281 2.84 -4.43 7.18
C ILE A 281 3.51 -4.01 5.87
N SER A 282 3.78 -4.98 4.98
CA SER A 282 4.48 -4.74 3.72
C SER A 282 3.85 -5.52 2.57
N THR A 283 3.70 -4.87 1.42
CA THR A 283 3.31 -5.52 0.15
C THR A 283 4.50 -5.88 -0.73
N VAL A 284 5.69 -5.39 -0.40
CA VAL A 284 6.92 -5.65 -1.17
C VAL A 284 7.76 -6.79 -0.58
N ASN A 285 7.58 -7.14 0.68
CA ASN A 285 8.10 -8.38 1.25
C ASN A 285 7.15 -9.52 0.87
N PRO A 286 7.60 -10.55 0.12
CA PRO A 286 6.70 -11.62 -0.32
C PRO A 286 6.19 -12.47 0.84
N TYR A 287 6.98 -12.66 1.87
CA TYR A 287 6.67 -13.47 3.05
C TYR A 287 6.91 -12.67 4.33
N THR A 288 6.30 -13.11 5.42
CA THR A 288 6.57 -12.51 6.73
C THR A 288 7.99 -12.77 7.17
N VAL A 289 8.68 -11.70 7.50
CA VAL A 289 10.06 -11.72 7.99
C VAL A 289 10.03 -11.54 9.51
N LEU A 290 10.67 -12.45 10.23
CA LEU A 290 10.77 -12.44 11.69
C LEU A 290 12.23 -12.30 12.11
N GLU A 291 12.47 -11.50 13.15
CA GLU A 291 13.76 -11.50 13.84
C GLU A 291 14.09 -12.95 14.30
N THR A 292 15.38 -13.32 14.26
CA THR A 292 15.84 -14.71 14.42
C THR A 292 15.29 -15.42 15.66
N THR A 293 15.23 -14.75 16.81
CA THR A 293 14.76 -15.40 18.05
C THR A 293 13.24 -15.60 18.02
N ILE A 294 12.51 -14.68 17.41
CA ILE A 294 11.06 -14.80 17.17
C ILE A 294 10.83 -15.93 16.17
N TYR A 295 11.59 -15.95 15.06
CA TYR A 295 11.47 -16.98 14.03
C TYR A 295 11.63 -18.38 14.62
N LYS A 296 12.72 -18.62 15.34
CA LYS A 296 13.00 -19.92 15.96
C LYS A 296 11.88 -20.35 16.91
N ALA A 297 11.46 -19.46 17.81
CA ALA A 297 10.42 -19.78 18.77
C ALA A 297 9.06 -20.09 18.10
N VAL A 298 8.70 -19.35 17.04
CA VAL A 298 7.46 -19.59 16.28
C VAL A 298 7.55 -20.88 15.47
N ALA A 299 8.68 -21.12 14.77
CA ALA A 299 8.89 -22.32 13.97
C ALA A 299 8.88 -23.60 14.85
N ASP A 300 9.59 -23.59 15.98
CA ASP A 300 9.61 -24.72 16.93
C ASP A 300 8.22 -25.02 17.48
N ALA A 301 7.48 -23.97 17.88
CA ALA A 301 6.10 -24.14 18.36
C ALA A 301 5.18 -24.67 17.25
N PHE A 302 5.37 -24.23 16.01
CA PHE A 302 4.59 -24.65 14.85
C PHE A 302 4.87 -26.11 14.49
N VAL A 303 6.15 -26.52 14.37
CA VAL A 303 6.55 -27.92 14.10
C VAL A 303 5.97 -28.85 15.15
N LYS A 304 6.09 -28.48 16.44
CA LYS A 304 5.52 -29.26 17.54
C LYS A 304 3.99 -29.39 17.44
N ALA A 305 3.31 -28.34 16.97
CA ALA A 305 1.84 -28.34 16.88
C ALA A 305 1.33 -29.05 15.63
N VAL A 306 2.09 -29.03 14.52
CA VAL A 306 1.79 -29.80 13.30
C VAL A 306 1.91 -31.32 13.58
N GLY A 307 2.94 -31.73 14.31
CA GLY A 307 3.18 -33.14 14.66
C GLY A 307 3.66 -34.02 13.50
N ALA A 308 3.85 -33.46 12.29
CA ALA A 308 4.44 -34.14 11.15
C ALA A 308 5.97 -33.96 11.14
N GLN A 309 6.67 -34.91 10.50
CA GLN A 309 8.12 -34.83 10.36
C GLN A 309 8.51 -33.71 9.37
N THR A 310 9.50 -32.91 9.74
CA THR A 310 10.07 -31.92 8.82
C THR A 310 10.95 -32.60 7.77
N VAL A 311 11.01 -31.98 6.58
CA VAL A 311 11.89 -32.37 5.49
C VAL A 311 12.98 -31.29 5.28
N ALA A 312 13.92 -31.55 4.38
CA ALA A 312 14.97 -30.59 4.04
C ALA A 312 14.37 -29.24 3.67
N PRO A 313 14.89 -28.13 4.20
CA PRO A 313 14.38 -26.79 3.93
C PRO A 313 14.58 -26.39 2.46
N VAL A 314 13.64 -25.63 1.93
CA VAL A 314 13.70 -25.06 0.57
C VAL A 314 13.77 -23.54 0.68
N ALA A 315 14.89 -22.96 0.28
CA ALA A 315 15.09 -21.51 0.38
C ALA A 315 13.95 -20.71 -0.28
N PRO A 316 13.47 -19.62 0.33
CA PRO A 316 14.01 -18.95 1.53
C PRO A 316 13.48 -19.51 2.86
N PHE A 317 12.70 -20.58 2.86
CA PHE A 317 12.01 -21.14 4.03
C PHE A 317 12.91 -22.10 4.79
N GLY A 318 12.91 -21.97 6.12
CA GLY A 318 13.68 -22.84 7.01
C GLY A 318 12.91 -24.03 7.59
N THR A 319 11.58 -24.08 7.41
CA THR A 319 10.72 -25.14 7.98
C THR A 319 9.77 -25.66 6.91
N CYS A 320 9.95 -26.94 6.51
CA CYS A 320 9.17 -27.55 5.45
C CYS A 320 8.71 -28.95 5.85
N PHE A 321 7.61 -29.40 5.24
CA PHE A 321 6.99 -30.73 5.39
C PHE A 321 6.75 -31.36 4.02
N ALA A 322 6.65 -32.67 3.94
CA ALA A 322 6.19 -33.32 2.72
C ALA A 322 4.70 -33.01 2.51
N THR A 323 4.31 -32.61 1.31
CA THR A 323 2.92 -32.22 1.00
C THR A 323 1.92 -33.35 1.31
N LYS A 324 2.33 -34.61 1.09
CA LYS A 324 1.51 -35.80 1.37
C LYS A 324 1.14 -35.97 2.85
N ASP A 325 1.92 -35.39 3.77
CA ASP A 325 1.71 -35.52 5.22
C ASP A 325 0.81 -34.40 5.76
N ILE A 326 0.43 -33.42 4.92
CA ILE A 326 -0.42 -32.30 5.31
C ILE A 326 -1.76 -32.40 4.58
N GLY A 327 -2.84 -32.53 5.32
CA GLY A 327 -4.20 -32.51 4.77
C GLY A 327 -4.56 -31.12 4.25
N PHE A 328 -5.58 -31.03 3.38
CA PHE A 328 -6.07 -29.76 2.83
C PHE A 328 -7.55 -29.55 3.17
N SER A 329 -7.92 -28.32 3.39
CA SER A 329 -9.27 -27.87 3.63
C SER A 329 -9.60 -26.63 2.78
N ARG A 330 -10.82 -26.11 2.89
CA ARG A 330 -11.21 -24.82 2.29
C ARG A 330 -10.38 -23.64 2.82
N MET A 331 -9.79 -23.77 4.01
CA MET A 331 -8.92 -22.77 4.65
C MET A 331 -7.44 -22.96 4.26
N GLY A 332 -7.17 -23.76 3.21
CA GLY A 332 -5.83 -24.14 2.77
C GLY A 332 -5.30 -25.37 3.49
N PRO A 333 -3.98 -25.53 3.60
CA PRO A 333 -3.33 -26.62 4.32
C PRO A 333 -3.85 -26.74 5.75
N GLY A 334 -4.13 -27.98 6.17
CA GLY A 334 -4.69 -28.30 7.50
C GLY A 334 -3.63 -28.25 8.60
N VAL A 335 -3.09 -27.09 8.85
CA VAL A 335 -2.06 -26.83 9.87
C VAL A 335 -2.59 -25.94 10.99
N PRO A 336 -1.93 -25.92 12.16
CA PRO A 336 -2.27 -25.02 13.24
C PRO A 336 -2.25 -23.54 12.81
N SER A 337 -3.20 -22.74 13.31
CA SER A 337 -3.18 -21.29 13.09
C SER A 337 -2.04 -20.62 13.86
N ILE A 338 -1.56 -19.53 13.30
CA ILE A 338 -0.65 -18.60 13.96
C ILE A 338 -1.43 -17.31 14.24
N ASP A 339 -1.59 -16.98 15.52
CA ASP A 339 -2.41 -15.85 15.94
C ASP A 339 -1.54 -14.69 16.42
N LEU A 340 -1.69 -13.54 15.80
CA LEU A 340 -1.11 -12.29 16.30
C LEU A 340 -2.12 -11.63 17.24
N VAL A 341 -1.83 -11.66 18.55
CA VAL A 341 -2.64 -10.97 19.55
C VAL A 341 -2.25 -9.50 19.52
N LEU A 342 -3.19 -8.64 19.16
CA LEU A 342 -2.91 -7.24 18.90
C LEU A 342 -2.96 -6.39 20.18
N GLN A 343 -2.91 -5.07 20.03
CA GLN A 343 -2.82 -4.12 21.13
C GLN A 343 -3.97 -4.24 22.11
N ASN A 344 -5.19 -4.46 21.63
CA ASN A 344 -6.29 -4.98 22.44
C ASN A 344 -6.20 -6.51 22.43
N LYS A 345 -6.08 -7.15 23.60
CA LYS A 345 -5.90 -8.60 23.75
C LYS A 345 -7.07 -9.44 23.21
N GLU A 346 -8.23 -8.84 23.04
CA GLU A 346 -9.41 -9.47 22.44
C GLU A 346 -9.35 -9.44 20.91
N VAL A 347 -8.52 -8.57 20.34
CA VAL A 347 -8.34 -8.43 18.89
C VAL A 347 -7.20 -9.31 18.44
N VAL A 348 -7.52 -10.32 17.65
CA VAL A 348 -6.58 -11.32 17.17
C VAL A 348 -6.59 -11.33 15.63
N TRP A 349 -5.42 -11.25 15.02
CA TRP A 349 -5.26 -11.52 13.60
C TRP A 349 -4.83 -12.97 13.42
N ASN A 350 -5.76 -13.77 12.93
CA ASN A 350 -5.56 -15.21 12.74
C ASN A 350 -4.95 -15.48 11.36
N ILE A 351 -3.78 -16.09 11.32
CA ILE A 351 -3.09 -16.53 10.10
C ILE A 351 -3.33 -18.03 9.95
N ILE A 352 -4.20 -18.37 9.03
CA ILE A 352 -4.62 -19.75 8.73
C ILE A 352 -3.66 -20.42 7.73
N GLY A 353 -3.84 -21.72 7.48
CA GLY A 353 -2.99 -22.50 6.59
C GLY A 353 -2.79 -21.90 5.20
N ALA A 354 -3.84 -21.31 4.60
CA ALA A 354 -3.75 -20.65 3.30
C ALA A 354 -2.78 -19.46 3.29
N ASN A 355 -2.57 -18.80 4.43
CA ASN A 355 -1.68 -17.66 4.58
C ASN A 355 -0.39 -18.00 5.36
N SER A 356 -0.32 -19.13 6.04
CA SER A 356 0.88 -19.53 6.77
C SER A 356 1.79 -20.47 6.00
N MET A 357 1.26 -21.18 4.98
CA MET A 357 2.01 -22.19 4.25
C MET A 357 2.19 -21.83 2.77
N VAL A 358 3.33 -22.19 2.21
CA VAL A 358 3.69 -22.02 0.80
C VAL A 358 3.99 -23.39 0.20
N GLN A 359 3.24 -23.79 -0.82
CA GLN A 359 3.46 -25.06 -1.51
C GLN A 359 4.51 -24.90 -2.61
N LEU A 360 5.48 -25.79 -2.65
CA LEU A 360 6.58 -25.87 -3.61
C LEU A 360 6.74 -27.30 -4.09
N ASN A 361 6.05 -27.66 -5.19
CA ASN A 361 5.99 -29.03 -5.70
C ASN A 361 5.52 -30.03 -4.61
N ASP A 362 6.36 -31.00 -4.25
CA ASP A 362 6.07 -32.04 -3.26
C ASP A 362 6.35 -31.60 -1.79
N VAL A 363 6.75 -30.35 -1.60
CA VAL A 363 7.06 -29.79 -0.28
C VAL A 363 6.12 -28.64 0.02
N ILE A 364 5.76 -28.50 1.29
CA ILE A 364 4.99 -27.37 1.77
C ILE A 364 5.73 -26.73 2.95
N CYS A 365 6.01 -25.46 2.87
CA CYS A 365 6.87 -24.76 3.81
C CYS A 365 6.12 -23.70 4.60
N LEU A 366 6.54 -23.47 5.83
CA LEU A 366 6.08 -22.34 6.63
C LEU A 366 6.49 -21.03 5.94
N GLY A 367 5.54 -20.21 5.52
CA GLY A 367 5.69 -18.96 4.77
C GLY A 367 6.22 -17.79 5.61
N PHE A 368 7.10 -18.10 6.57
CA PHE A 368 7.80 -17.15 7.42
C PHE A 368 9.30 -17.36 7.23
N VAL A 369 10.06 -16.28 7.17
CA VAL A 369 11.50 -16.32 6.93
C VAL A 369 12.27 -15.64 8.04
N ASP A 370 13.49 -16.13 8.29
CA ASP A 370 14.40 -15.58 9.29
C ASP A 370 15.09 -14.32 8.73
N ALA A 371 14.96 -13.19 9.43
CA ALA A 371 15.62 -11.94 9.09
C ALA A 371 17.13 -11.97 9.30
N GLY A 372 17.65 -12.98 10.01
CA GLY A 372 19.00 -12.98 10.55
C GLY A 372 19.09 -12.24 11.88
N SER A 373 20.14 -12.55 12.64
CA SER A 373 20.37 -11.96 13.97
C SER A 373 21.03 -10.58 13.95
N ASN A 374 21.48 -10.13 12.78
CA ASN A 374 22.20 -8.86 12.64
C ASN A 374 21.26 -7.79 12.03
N PRO A 375 20.92 -6.73 12.80
CA PRO A 375 20.02 -5.66 12.33
C PRO A 375 20.53 -4.92 11.09
N SER A 376 21.82 -4.98 10.81
CA SER A 376 22.45 -4.31 9.66
C SER A 376 22.54 -5.15 8.39
N THR A 377 22.11 -6.43 8.41
CA THR A 377 22.26 -7.35 7.27
C THR A 377 20.96 -8.07 6.92
N SER A 378 19.84 -7.38 6.85
CA SER A 378 18.66 -7.97 6.21
C SER A 378 19.01 -8.29 4.75
N LYS A 379 19.23 -9.57 4.43
CA LYS A 379 19.55 -10.05 3.08
C LYS A 379 18.37 -9.90 2.10
N VAL A 380 17.26 -9.36 2.54
CA VAL A 380 16.08 -9.03 1.73
C VAL A 380 16.02 -7.52 1.63
N GLY A 381 16.71 -6.97 0.65
CA GLY A 381 16.76 -5.54 0.36
C GLY A 381 18.07 -4.90 0.83
N PHE A 382 19.10 -5.00 0.01
CA PHE A 382 20.36 -4.27 0.19
C PHE A 382 20.10 -2.78 -0.01
N VAL A 383 19.99 -2.01 1.07
CA VAL A 383 20.04 -0.55 0.99
C VAL A 383 21.47 -0.11 1.17
N MET A 384 22.12 0.30 0.09
CA MET A 384 23.39 1.00 0.16
C MET A 384 23.17 2.34 0.86
N GLY A 385 23.70 2.49 2.09
CA GLY A 385 23.93 3.82 2.67
C GLY A 385 23.19 4.22 3.93
N GLY A 386 22.86 3.29 4.84
CA GLY A 386 22.37 3.69 6.16
C GLY A 386 21.95 2.50 7.02
N LEU A 387 22.32 2.52 8.30
CA LEU A 387 21.79 1.59 9.31
C LEU A 387 20.32 1.95 9.54
N HIS A 388 19.40 1.23 8.88
CA HIS A 388 17.98 1.37 9.17
C HIS A 388 17.61 0.55 10.40
N PRO A 389 16.76 1.07 11.29
CA PRO A 389 16.32 0.31 12.44
C PRO A 389 15.56 -0.94 11.99
N MET A 390 15.96 -2.09 12.52
CA MET A 390 15.32 -3.37 12.20
C MET A 390 13.94 -3.44 12.83
N THR A 391 12.93 -3.76 12.01
CA THR A 391 11.61 -4.14 12.49
C THR A 391 11.60 -5.62 12.84
N SER A 392 11.15 -5.98 14.03
CA SER A 392 11.19 -7.38 14.50
C SER A 392 10.24 -8.29 13.73
N ILE A 393 9.10 -7.76 13.27
CA ILE A 393 8.09 -8.50 12.49
C ILE A 393 7.70 -7.65 11.29
N THR A 394 7.93 -8.13 10.08
CA THR A 394 7.37 -7.53 8.86
C THR A 394 6.37 -8.51 8.27
N ILE A 395 5.07 -8.21 8.38
CA ILE A 395 4.01 -9.03 7.81
C ILE A 395 4.06 -8.87 6.29
N GLY A 396 4.36 -9.96 5.58
CA GLY A 396 4.56 -9.97 4.14
C GLY A 396 3.29 -10.21 3.33
N ALA A 397 3.39 -10.01 2.02
CA ALA A 397 2.26 -10.03 1.10
C ALA A 397 1.48 -11.35 1.10
N HIS A 398 2.16 -12.51 1.20
CA HIS A 398 1.50 -13.82 1.28
C HIS A 398 0.53 -13.92 2.47
N GLN A 399 0.90 -13.36 3.64
CA GLN A 399 0.03 -13.32 4.81
C GLN A 399 -1.14 -12.34 4.66
N LEU A 400 -1.06 -11.40 3.71
CA LEU A 400 -2.12 -10.43 3.41
C LEU A 400 -3.11 -10.93 2.35
N GLU A 401 -2.80 -11.99 1.61
CA GLU A 401 -3.68 -12.55 0.56
C GLU A 401 -5.04 -12.94 1.14
N ASN A 402 -6.11 -12.53 0.45
CA ASN A 402 -7.50 -12.73 0.89
C ASN A 402 -7.80 -12.21 2.31
N ASN A 403 -6.99 -11.26 2.78
CA ASN A 403 -7.31 -10.40 3.90
C ASN A 403 -7.66 -9.00 3.38
N PHE A 404 -8.80 -8.49 3.77
CA PHE A 404 -9.19 -7.11 3.49
C PHE A 404 -8.58 -6.19 4.53
N LEU A 405 -7.81 -5.20 4.11
CA LEU A 405 -7.11 -4.25 4.97
C LEU A 405 -7.56 -2.83 4.65
N GLN A 406 -8.17 -2.14 5.61
CA GLN A 406 -8.56 -0.74 5.50
C GLN A 406 -7.66 0.14 6.36
N PHE A 407 -6.92 1.02 5.71
CA PHE A 407 -6.08 2.03 6.37
C PHE A 407 -6.86 3.33 6.52
N ASP A 408 -7.41 3.58 7.70
CA ASP A 408 -8.10 4.82 8.05
C ASP A 408 -7.08 5.79 8.65
N LEU A 409 -6.43 6.57 7.77
CA LEU A 409 -5.36 7.48 8.17
C LEU A 409 -5.88 8.70 8.94
N ALA A 410 -7.16 9.03 8.76
CA ALA A 410 -7.80 10.11 9.50
C ALA A 410 -8.06 9.71 10.96
N ALA A 411 -8.38 8.44 11.22
CA ALA A 411 -8.62 7.89 12.55
C ALA A 411 -7.41 7.13 13.12
N SER A 412 -6.27 7.10 12.41
CA SER A 412 -5.03 6.39 12.80
C SER A 412 -5.28 4.94 13.20
N ARG A 413 -6.03 4.19 12.40
CA ARG A 413 -6.38 2.79 12.67
C ARG A 413 -6.36 1.93 11.42
N LEU A 414 -6.12 0.64 11.62
CA LEU A 414 -6.24 -0.42 10.63
C LEU A 414 -7.52 -1.21 10.90
N GLY A 415 -8.41 -1.30 9.91
CA GLY A 415 -9.48 -2.29 9.88
C GLY A 415 -9.02 -3.50 9.08
N PHE A 416 -9.29 -4.70 9.56
CA PHE A 416 -8.91 -5.92 8.86
C PHE A 416 -9.97 -7.02 9.01
N ARG A 417 -10.04 -7.90 8.00
CA ARG A 417 -10.87 -9.10 8.02
C ARG A 417 -10.31 -10.16 7.08
N SER A 418 -10.23 -11.41 7.55
CA SER A 418 -9.95 -12.54 6.68
C SER A 418 -11.22 -12.92 5.90
N LEU A 419 -11.15 -12.87 4.57
CA LEU A 419 -12.30 -13.12 3.70
C LEU A 419 -12.63 -14.61 3.59
N PHE A 420 -11.70 -15.50 3.90
CA PHE A 420 -11.99 -16.94 4.00
C PHE A 420 -13.09 -17.24 5.02
N LEU A 421 -13.17 -16.47 6.12
CA LEU A 421 -14.20 -16.60 7.14
C LEU A 421 -15.57 -16.11 6.66
N GLU A 422 -15.61 -15.25 5.64
CA GLU A 422 -16.80 -14.64 5.07
C GLU A 422 -17.27 -15.34 3.79
N HIS A 423 -16.66 -16.47 3.42
CA HIS A 423 -16.94 -17.18 2.17
C HIS A 423 -16.83 -16.32 0.91
N THR A 424 -15.95 -15.33 0.94
CA THR A 424 -15.62 -14.44 -0.17
C THR A 424 -14.10 -14.34 -0.35
N ASN A 425 -13.65 -13.63 -1.35
CA ASN A 425 -12.22 -13.41 -1.61
C ASN A 425 -11.96 -12.06 -2.29
N CYS A 426 -10.69 -11.70 -2.42
CA CYS A 426 -10.27 -10.43 -2.99
C CYS A 426 -10.56 -10.29 -4.50
N ALA A 427 -10.81 -11.38 -5.22
CA ALA A 427 -11.13 -11.38 -6.65
C ALA A 427 -12.61 -11.12 -6.95
N ASN A 428 -13.45 -10.98 -5.93
CA ASN A 428 -14.89 -10.82 -6.12
C ASN A 428 -15.34 -9.40 -6.47
N PHE A 429 -14.42 -8.43 -6.55
CA PHE A 429 -14.76 -7.13 -7.13
C PHE A 429 -14.84 -7.22 -8.65
N ASN A 430 -15.99 -6.84 -9.21
CA ASN A 430 -16.23 -6.96 -10.65
C ASN A 430 -15.70 -5.75 -11.41
N PHE A 431 -14.54 -5.88 -12.05
CA PHE A 431 -13.95 -4.85 -12.91
C PHE A 431 -14.53 -4.82 -14.34
N THR A 432 -15.36 -5.77 -14.75
CA THR A 432 -15.89 -5.88 -16.12
C THR A 432 -17.20 -5.13 -16.31
N SER A 433 -17.93 -4.83 -15.25
CA SER A 433 -19.14 -4.00 -15.30
C SER A 433 -18.85 -2.56 -14.87
N SER A 434 -19.55 -1.58 -15.48
CA SER A 434 -19.49 -0.18 -15.12
C SER A 434 -20.67 0.22 -14.23
N ALA A 435 -20.42 1.09 -13.26
CA ALA A 435 -21.46 1.68 -12.38
C ALA A 435 -22.22 2.81 -13.08
#